data_3a5fbd26e936c72af98765d08d7f9f2f
#
_entry.id   3a5fbd26e936c72af98765d08d7f9f2f
#
_cell.length_a   1.000
_cell.length_b   1.000
_cell.length_c   1.000
_cell.angle_alpha   90.00
_cell.angle_beta   90.00
_cell.angle_gamma   90.00
#
_symmetry.space_group_name_H-M   'P 1'
#
loop_
_entity.id
_entity.type
_entity.pdbx_description
1 polymer ?
#
loop_
_entity_poly.entity_id
_entity_poly.type
_entity_poly.pdbx_seq_one_letter_code
_entity_poly.pdbx_strand_id
1 'polypeptide(L)'
;MAITFGENAPFRCDIVGSFLRPDVLKQARADFEAGAIDANQLKTVEDIAIRDLVAKQKAAGLKVITDGEFRRSYWHLDFMWGLQGIERRASREGYQFHDEETTADTAVITGPVSGENHPFVEHFKFVNALSDENHVARQTIPAPIQTFAEVTLDRCDGQTEILRAVYPTDEALADAIAAAYRQVIADLYKAGCRNIQFDDCTWGMHCDTTFAAQIGLKPDDIQKICELGVRLNNAAIEDQPDDLAINTHVCRGNYHSTYAFEGSYDPIALYLFAKENARAFYLEFDTPRAGGFESLAHIADGKYVVLGLVTSKQPGLEDKETVKARIAEASKYVPLDHLCLSPQCGFASCEIGNKLTEEEQWAKIALVQEIAKEVWG
;
A
#
# COMPACT_ATOMS: atom_id res chain seq x y z
N MET A 1 23.22 -6.74 15.60
CA MET A 1 23.20 -7.75 14.52
C MET A 1 22.24 -7.24 13.46
N ALA A 2 22.62 -7.35 12.19
CA ALA A 2 21.75 -6.96 11.12
C ALA A 2 20.43 -7.76 11.16
N ILE A 3 19.35 -7.14 10.75
CA ILE A 3 18.05 -7.78 10.56
C ILE A 3 18.22 -8.81 9.45
N THR A 4 18.03 -10.10 9.76
CA THR A 4 18.54 -11.16 8.88
C THR A 4 17.50 -11.86 8.03
N PHE A 5 16.19 -11.84 8.38
CA PHE A 5 15.22 -12.48 7.54
C PHE A 5 14.83 -11.57 6.37
N GLY A 6 14.90 -12.11 5.15
CA GLY A 6 14.56 -11.38 3.94
C GLY A 6 15.41 -10.12 3.68
N GLU A 7 16.49 -9.86 4.44
CA GLU A 7 17.34 -8.67 4.25
C GLU A 7 16.48 -7.39 4.05
N ASN A 8 16.00 -6.77 5.09
CA ASN A 8 15.13 -5.58 5.12
C ASN A 8 13.64 -5.81 4.85
N ALA A 9 13.20 -6.87 4.19
CA ALA A 9 11.80 -7.29 4.01
C ALA A 9 11.70 -8.63 3.25
N PRO A 10 10.61 -9.40 3.40
CA PRO A 10 9.59 -9.31 4.46
C PRO A 10 10.06 -9.92 5.76
N PHE A 11 9.28 -9.76 6.83
CA PHE A 11 9.49 -10.39 8.13
C PHE A 11 8.40 -11.41 8.43
N ARG A 12 8.69 -12.43 9.28
CA ARG A 12 7.70 -13.49 9.61
C ARG A 12 6.41 -12.93 10.19
N CYS A 13 6.51 -11.94 11.07
CA CYS A 13 5.42 -11.07 11.44
C CYS A 13 5.66 -9.71 10.79
N ASP A 14 4.76 -9.29 9.93
CA ASP A 14 4.89 -8.05 9.17
C ASP A 14 3.58 -7.23 9.24
N ILE A 15 3.60 -6.03 8.70
CA ILE A 15 2.46 -5.10 8.62
C ILE A 15 2.38 -4.49 7.23
N VAL A 16 1.22 -3.97 6.85
CA VAL A 16 1.06 -3.20 5.61
C VAL A 16 1.60 -1.79 5.77
N GLY A 17 1.25 -1.07 6.86
CA GLY A 17 1.96 0.18 7.16
C GLY A 17 1.16 1.29 7.78
N SER A 18 -0.15 1.43 7.47
CA SER A 18 -0.99 2.46 8.07
C SER A 18 -1.58 2.04 9.42
N PHE A 19 -1.70 3.00 10.32
CA PHE A 19 -2.24 2.83 11.69
C PHE A 19 -3.36 3.84 11.96
N LEU A 20 -4.23 3.52 12.93
CA LEU A 20 -5.28 4.43 13.39
C LEU A 20 -4.68 5.72 13.93
N ARG A 21 -5.17 6.86 13.41
CA ARG A 21 -4.73 8.19 13.85
C ARG A 21 -5.24 8.47 15.25
N PRO A 22 -4.39 8.93 16.19
CA PRO A 22 -4.86 9.37 17.50
C PRO A 22 -5.71 10.64 17.38
N ASP A 23 -6.66 10.82 18.31
CA ASP A 23 -7.62 11.93 18.25
C ASP A 23 -6.94 13.31 18.26
N VAL A 24 -5.82 13.45 18.95
CA VAL A 24 -5.04 14.70 18.95
C VAL A 24 -4.56 15.07 17.54
N LEU A 25 -4.20 14.08 16.72
CA LEU A 25 -3.78 14.31 15.34
C LEU A 25 -4.99 14.65 14.44
N LYS A 26 -6.11 13.95 14.60
CA LYS A 26 -7.35 14.25 13.88
C LYS A 26 -7.81 15.69 14.17
N GLN A 27 -7.79 16.10 15.45
CA GLN A 27 -8.12 17.47 15.82
C GLN A 27 -7.16 18.49 15.21
N ALA A 28 -5.85 18.24 15.25
CA ALA A 28 -4.87 19.16 14.66
C ALA A 28 -5.05 19.31 13.14
N ARG A 29 -5.44 18.25 12.42
CA ARG A 29 -5.77 18.34 10.99
C ARG A 29 -7.02 19.19 10.75
N ALA A 30 -8.08 18.98 11.53
CA ALA A 30 -9.29 19.80 11.46
C ALA A 30 -8.99 21.28 11.77
N ASP A 31 -8.16 21.56 12.76
CA ASP A 31 -7.73 22.92 13.14
C ASP A 31 -6.89 23.57 12.00
N PHE A 32 -6.04 22.79 11.33
CA PHE A 32 -5.27 23.26 10.18
C PHE A 32 -6.17 23.58 8.99
N GLU A 33 -7.11 22.72 8.65
CA GLU A 33 -8.09 22.95 7.58
C GLU A 33 -8.98 24.17 7.86
N ALA A 34 -9.32 24.40 9.12
CA ALA A 34 -10.04 25.60 9.57
C ALA A 34 -9.18 26.86 9.64
N GLY A 35 -7.85 26.74 9.39
CA GLY A 35 -6.89 27.87 9.52
C GLY A 35 -6.61 28.30 10.95
N ALA A 36 -6.94 27.48 11.95
CA ALA A 36 -6.71 27.77 13.37
C ALA A 36 -5.26 27.54 13.79
N ILE A 37 -4.55 26.65 13.10
CA ILE A 37 -3.11 26.41 13.26
C ILE A 37 -2.39 26.47 11.90
N ASP A 38 -1.10 26.76 11.93
CA ASP A 38 -0.25 26.75 10.72
C ASP A 38 0.38 25.38 10.44
N ALA A 39 1.02 25.23 9.27
CA ALA A 39 1.66 23.99 8.84
C ALA A 39 2.80 23.53 9.78
N ASN A 40 3.51 24.44 10.45
CA ASN A 40 4.57 24.08 11.40
C ASN A 40 3.97 23.51 12.70
N GLN A 41 2.84 24.07 13.13
CA GLN A 41 2.10 23.58 14.29
C GLN A 41 1.53 22.19 14.01
N LEU A 42 0.89 21.96 12.85
CA LEU A 42 0.44 20.64 12.43
C LEU A 42 1.60 19.65 12.38
N LYS A 43 2.71 20.02 11.70
CA LYS A 43 3.91 19.18 11.63
C LYS A 43 4.44 18.77 13.01
N THR A 44 4.37 19.68 13.99
CA THR A 44 4.81 19.39 15.36
C THR A 44 3.96 18.30 16.00
N VAL A 45 2.63 18.36 15.82
CA VAL A 45 1.69 17.30 16.33
C VAL A 45 1.95 15.98 15.60
N GLU A 46 2.12 15.99 14.28
CA GLU A 46 2.47 14.82 13.49
C GLU A 46 3.77 14.16 13.97
N ASP A 47 4.82 14.97 14.16
CA ASP A 47 6.14 14.49 14.62
C ASP A 47 6.04 13.79 16.00
N ILE A 48 5.25 14.34 16.92
CA ILE A 48 5.02 13.74 18.25
C ILE A 48 4.25 12.43 18.10
N ALA A 49 3.15 12.44 17.36
CA ALA A 49 2.32 11.26 17.14
C ALA A 49 3.09 10.12 16.46
N ILE A 50 3.94 10.41 15.47
CA ILE A 50 4.76 9.42 14.77
C ILE A 50 5.83 8.84 15.71
N ARG A 51 6.49 9.65 16.58
CA ARG A 51 7.45 9.13 17.57
C ARG A 51 6.79 8.16 18.54
N ASP A 52 5.60 8.50 19.02
CA ASP A 52 4.83 7.63 19.92
C ASP A 52 4.43 6.32 19.20
N LEU A 53 3.93 6.42 17.98
CA LEU A 53 3.60 5.26 17.16
C LEU A 53 4.82 4.35 16.93
N VAL A 54 5.97 4.90 16.55
CA VAL A 54 7.19 4.11 16.34
C VAL A 54 7.64 3.43 17.63
N ALA A 55 7.54 4.10 18.78
CA ALA A 55 7.83 3.48 20.06
C ALA A 55 6.88 2.29 20.35
N LYS A 56 5.59 2.41 20.06
CA LYS A 56 4.60 1.33 20.18
C LYS A 56 4.89 0.18 19.20
N GLN A 57 5.24 0.46 17.95
CA GLN A 57 5.63 -0.56 16.97
C GLN A 57 6.83 -1.39 17.46
N LYS A 58 7.87 -0.72 17.97
CA LYS A 58 9.05 -1.39 18.56
C LYS A 58 8.70 -2.21 19.80
N ALA A 59 7.88 -1.66 20.69
CA ALA A 59 7.43 -2.36 21.91
C ALA A 59 6.58 -3.60 21.58
N ALA A 60 5.80 -3.55 20.48
CA ALA A 60 5.05 -4.70 19.97
C ALA A 60 5.97 -5.73 19.28
N GLY A 61 7.28 -5.51 19.17
CA GLY A 61 8.24 -6.44 18.58
C GLY A 61 8.27 -6.47 17.06
N LEU A 62 7.65 -5.50 16.39
CA LEU A 62 7.72 -5.37 14.93
C LEU A 62 9.16 -5.07 14.51
N LYS A 63 9.63 -5.69 13.44
CA LYS A 63 10.95 -5.44 12.84
C LYS A 63 10.92 -4.29 11.83
N VAL A 64 9.79 -4.07 11.21
CA VAL A 64 9.53 -2.92 10.33
C VAL A 64 8.83 -1.82 11.12
N ILE A 65 9.24 -0.58 10.89
CA ILE A 65 8.57 0.61 11.42
C ILE A 65 8.14 1.52 10.28
N THR A 66 6.99 2.17 10.44
CA THR A 66 6.42 3.15 9.49
C THR A 66 5.99 4.41 10.24
N ASP A 67 5.70 5.48 9.49
CA ASP A 67 5.05 6.68 10.03
C ASP A 67 3.54 6.49 10.30
N GLY A 68 3.00 5.29 10.04
CA GLY A 68 1.57 5.00 10.15
C GLY A 68 0.72 5.74 9.13
N GLU A 69 1.34 6.42 8.16
CA GLU A 69 0.69 7.35 7.22
C GLU A 69 0.03 8.56 7.90
N PHE A 70 0.54 8.94 9.06
CA PHE A 70 -0.04 10.00 9.90
C PHE A 70 0.00 11.38 9.25
N ARG A 71 0.83 11.58 8.22
CA ARG A 71 0.91 12.83 7.45
C ARG A 71 -0.03 12.86 6.25
N ARG A 72 -0.80 11.78 6.00
CA ARG A 72 -1.64 11.61 4.81
C ARG A 72 -3.11 11.69 5.14
N SER A 73 -3.90 12.31 4.26
CA SER A 73 -5.36 12.19 4.21
C SER A 73 -5.77 10.91 3.49
N TYR A 74 -5.07 10.60 2.38
CA TYR A 74 -5.26 9.38 1.58
C TYR A 74 -3.92 8.66 1.37
N TRP A 75 -3.93 7.34 1.41
CA TRP A 75 -2.75 6.52 1.18
C TRP A 75 -2.06 6.80 -0.17
N HIS A 76 -2.80 7.15 -1.21
CA HIS A 76 -2.31 7.32 -2.59
C HIS A 76 -2.27 8.78 -3.07
N LEU A 77 -3.33 9.57 -2.84
CA LEU A 77 -3.43 10.92 -3.39
C LEU A 77 -2.35 11.85 -2.85
N ASP A 78 -2.03 11.76 -1.55
CA ASP A 78 -0.97 12.59 -0.94
C ASP A 78 0.41 12.35 -1.58
N PHE A 79 0.70 11.12 -2.03
CA PHE A 79 1.90 10.86 -2.83
C PHE A 79 1.80 11.51 -4.21
N MET A 80 0.68 11.31 -4.91
CA MET A 80 0.49 11.85 -6.25
C MET A 80 0.58 13.38 -6.27
N TRP A 81 -0.01 14.06 -5.28
CA TRP A 81 0.09 15.52 -5.13
C TRP A 81 1.51 16.00 -4.78
N GLY A 82 2.37 15.13 -4.30
CA GLY A 82 3.80 15.39 -4.09
C GLY A 82 4.63 15.36 -5.37
N LEU A 83 4.13 14.75 -6.45
CA LEU A 83 4.81 14.75 -7.75
C LEU A 83 4.64 16.12 -8.43
N GLN A 84 5.71 16.63 -9.03
CA GLN A 84 5.60 17.84 -9.85
C GLN A 84 4.71 17.56 -11.07
N GLY A 85 3.94 18.53 -11.50
CA GLY A 85 3.03 18.42 -12.62
C GLY A 85 1.72 17.70 -12.32
N ILE A 86 1.45 17.37 -11.05
CA ILE A 86 0.17 16.83 -10.57
C ILE A 86 -0.40 17.74 -9.49
N GLU A 87 -1.69 18.06 -9.58
CA GLU A 87 -2.40 18.94 -8.64
C GLU A 87 -3.62 18.24 -8.03
N ARG A 88 -3.93 18.62 -6.78
CA ARG A 88 -5.20 18.28 -6.13
C ARG A 88 -6.34 19.03 -6.79
N ARG A 89 -7.42 18.31 -7.10
CA ARG A 89 -8.70 18.92 -7.50
C ARG A 89 -9.86 18.20 -6.84
N ALA A 90 -10.97 18.91 -6.69
CA ALA A 90 -12.23 18.29 -6.33
C ALA A 90 -12.71 17.40 -7.48
N SER A 91 -13.12 16.18 -7.17
CA SER A 91 -13.78 15.28 -8.13
C SER A 91 -15.29 15.44 -8.09
N ARG A 92 -15.98 14.90 -9.10
CA ARG A 92 -17.45 14.90 -9.15
C ARG A 92 -18.07 14.04 -8.05
N GLU A 93 -17.36 13.01 -7.62
CA GLU A 93 -17.79 12.06 -6.58
C GLU A 93 -16.58 11.46 -5.89
N GLY A 94 -16.76 10.89 -4.69
CA GLY A 94 -15.75 10.12 -3.97
C GLY A 94 -15.51 8.74 -4.59
N TYR A 95 -14.59 7.99 -4.00
CA TYR A 95 -14.43 6.56 -4.33
C TYR A 95 -15.55 5.79 -3.66
N GLN A 96 -16.18 4.88 -4.43
CA GLN A 96 -17.27 4.04 -3.97
C GLN A 96 -16.74 2.78 -3.29
N PHE A 97 -17.19 2.53 -2.07
CA PHE A 97 -17.01 1.30 -1.32
C PHE A 97 -18.37 0.63 -1.12
N HIS A 98 -18.38 -0.58 -0.58
CA HIS A 98 -19.62 -1.37 -0.51
C HIS A 98 -20.80 -0.63 0.12
N ASP A 99 -20.59 0.10 1.22
CA ASP A 99 -21.63 0.83 1.93
C ASP A 99 -21.25 2.30 2.21
N GLU A 100 -20.14 2.79 1.70
CA GLU A 100 -19.61 4.11 2.01
C GLU A 100 -18.94 4.75 0.79
N GLU A 101 -18.87 6.09 0.80
CA GLU A 101 -18.19 6.90 -0.19
C GLU A 101 -17.15 7.79 0.49
N THR A 102 -15.99 7.98 -0.13
CA THR A 102 -14.96 8.88 0.38
C THR A 102 -15.28 10.34 0.09
N THR A 103 -14.49 11.28 0.63
CA THR A 103 -14.50 12.67 0.15
C THR A 103 -14.09 12.76 -1.31
N ALA A 104 -14.59 13.79 -1.99
CA ALA A 104 -14.46 13.94 -3.44
C ALA A 104 -13.18 14.68 -3.83
N ASP A 105 -12.04 13.97 -3.81
CA ASP A 105 -10.73 14.46 -4.24
C ASP A 105 -10.15 13.58 -5.36
N THR A 106 -9.29 14.16 -6.20
CA THR A 106 -8.56 13.48 -7.26
C THR A 106 -7.21 14.15 -7.54
N ALA A 107 -6.38 13.49 -8.36
CA ALA A 107 -5.11 13.98 -8.86
C ALA A 107 -5.21 14.27 -10.36
N VAL A 108 -4.84 15.47 -10.78
CA VAL A 108 -4.92 15.90 -12.17
C VAL A 108 -3.54 16.32 -12.68
N ILE A 109 -3.16 15.84 -13.84
CA ILE A 109 -1.93 16.28 -14.53
C ILE A 109 -2.15 17.68 -15.07
N THR A 110 -1.26 18.60 -14.69
CA THR A 110 -1.26 20.01 -15.14
C THR A 110 0.05 20.39 -15.84
N GLY A 111 1.03 19.50 -15.85
CA GLY A 111 2.33 19.70 -16.50
C GLY A 111 3.14 18.40 -16.56
N PRO A 112 4.39 18.47 -17.05
CA PRO A 112 5.28 17.31 -17.05
C PRO A 112 5.49 16.74 -15.66
N VAL A 113 5.28 15.42 -15.51
CA VAL A 113 5.39 14.72 -14.23
C VAL A 113 6.86 14.51 -13.87
N SER A 114 7.25 14.87 -12.63
CA SER A 114 8.59 14.64 -12.09
C SER A 114 8.55 14.25 -10.62
N GLY A 115 9.50 13.40 -10.21
CA GLY A 115 9.69 12.98 -8.82
C GLY A 115 10.65 13.85 -8.02
N GLU A 116 11.14 14.97 -8.58
CA GLU A 116 12.13 15.83 -7.92
C GLU A 116 11.57 16.48 -6.65
N ASN A 117 12.37 16.44 -5.57
CA ASN A 117 12.04 17.05 -4.28
C ASN A 117 10.72 16.54 -3.66
N HIS A 118 10.39 15.26 -3.88
CA HIS A 118 9.17 14.67 -3.37
C HIS A 118 9.12 14.70 -1.83
N PRO A 119 8.03 15.18 -1.20
CA PRO A 119 7.97 15.39 0.26
C PRO A 119 8.13 14.09 1.07
N PHE A 120 7.79 12.93 0.50
CA PHE A 120 7.94 11.65 1.19
C PHE A 120 9.39 11.27 1.49
N VAL A 121 10.37 11.89 0.81
CA VAL A 121 11.79 11.71 1.15
C VAL A 121 12.08 12.29 2.55
N GLU A 122 11.54 13.47 2.87
CA GLU A 122 11.68 14.07 4.22
C GLU A 122 10.85 13.31 5.26
N HIS A 123 9.65 12.81 4.90
CA HIS A 123 8.86 11.95 5.78
C HIS A 123 9.64 10.67 6.13
N PHE A 124 10.24 10.03 5.14
CA PHE A 124 11.09 8.85 5.35
C PHE A 124 12.29 9.15 6.24
N LYS A 125 13.04 10.23 5.99
CA LYS A 125 14.20 10.61 6.82
C LYS A 125 13.82 10.73 8.29
N PHE A 126 12.63 11.27 8.58
CA PHE A 126 12.14 11.38 9.96
C PHE A 126 11.96 10.02 10.62
N VAL A 127 11.32 9.06 9.95
CA VAL A 127 11.13 7.70 10.47
C VAL A 127 12.47 6.95 10.54
N ASN A 128 13.30 7.08 9.52
CA ASN A 128 14.61 6.43 9.47
C ASN A 128 15.53 6.87 10.62
N ALA A 129 15.43 8.13 11.05
CA ALA A 129 16.15 8.62 12.22
C ALA A 129 15.67 7.98 13.55
N LEU A 130 14.52 7.34 13.55
CA LEU A 130 13.96 6.57 14.67
C LEU A 130 14.28 5.07 14.56
N SER A 131 14.86 4.60 13.44
CA SER A 131 15.29 3.21 13.27
C SER A 131 16.53 2.89 14.13
N ASP A 132 16.84 1.62 14.26
CA ASP A 132 18.03 1.11 14.95
C ASP A 132 18.46 -0.23 14.35
N GLU A 133 19.47 -0.87 14.95
CA GLU A 133 20.01 -2.16 14.47
C GLU A 133 19.01 -3.33 14.43
N ASN A 134 17.85 -3.19 15.07
CA ASN A 134 16.78 -4.20 15.15
C ASN A 134 15.52 -3.82 14.37
N HIS A 135 15.44 -2.59 13.85
CA HIS A 135 14.23 -2.06 13.22
C HIS A 135 14.58 -1.32 11.93
N VAL A 136 13.92 -1.69 10.84
CA VAL A 136 14.08 -1.04 9.53
C VAL A 136 12.88 -0.14 9.23
N ALA A 137 13.15 1.07 8.76
CA ALA A 137 12.10 1.97 8.29
C ALA A 137 11.59 1.53 6.90
N ARG A 138 10.27 1.44 6.74
CA ARG A 138 9.59 1.22 5.46
C ARG A 138 8.92 2.50 5.00
N GLN A 139 9.05 2.78 3.70
CA GLN A 139 8.24 3.79 3.02
C GLN A 139 7.17 3.10 2.17
N THR A 140 5.89 3.39 2.45
CA THR A 140 4.76 2.98 1.62
C THR A 140 4.46 4.07 0.60
N ILE A 141 4.25 3.70 -0.66
CA ILE A 141 3.85 4.59 -1.75
C ILE A 141 2.86 3.86 -2.64
N PRO A 142 1.93 4.55 -3.32
CA PRO A 142 1.08 3.88 -4.31
C PRO A 142 1.93 3.27 -5.42
N ALA A 143 1.47 2.18 -6.03
CA ALA A 143 2.13 1.64 -7.21
C ALA A 143 2.08 2.63 -8.39
N PRO A 144 3.04 2.60 -9.32
CA PRO A 144 3.02 3.43 -10.53
C PRO A 144 1.73 3.30 -11.33
N ILE A 145 1.22 2.07 -11.48
CA ILE A 145 -0.05 1.82 -12.19
C ILE A 145 -1.25 2.45 -11.46
N GLN A 146 -1.22 2.55 -10.12
CA GLN A 146 -2.26 3.24 -9.35
C GLN A 146 -2.29 4.73 -9.68
N THR A 147 -1.12 5.37 -9.85
CA THR A 147 -1.03 6.77 -10.30
C THR A 147 -1.54 6.91 -11.73
N PHE A 148 -1.14 6.01 -12.64
CA PHE A 148 -1.63 6.00 -14.01
C PHE A 148 -3.16 5.88 -14.07
N ALA A 149 -3.73 4.93 -13.33
CA ALA A 149 -5.18 4.73 -13.26
C ALA A 149 -5.87 6.00 -12.75
N GLU A 150 -5.41 6.60 -11.66
CA GLU A 150 -6.03 7.80 -11.08
C GLU A 150 -6.06 8.97 -12.05
N VAL A 151 -4.94 9.29 -12.70
CA VAL A 151 -4.86 10.47 -13.57
C VAL A 151 -5.55 10.27 -14.93
N THR A 152 -5.87 9.02 -15.30
CA THR A 152 -6.62 8.69 -16.54
C THR A 152 -8.11 8.52 -16.31
N LEU A 153 -8.57 8.39 -15.07
CA LEU A 153 -10.00 8.42 -14.71
C LEU A 153 -10.51 9.85 -14.88
N ASP A 154 -11.53 10.05 -15.72
CA ASP A 154 -12.14 11.36 -15.96
C ASP A 154 -13.05 11.77 -14.78
N ARG A 155 -12.44 12.13 -13.64
CA ARG A 155 -13.13 12.39 -12.38
C ARG A 155 -13.53 13.85 -12.18
N CYS A 156 -12.94 14.78 -12.93
CA CYS A 156 -13.30 16.20 -12.87
C CYS A 156 -13.31 16.84 -14.28
N ASP A 157 -13.94 18.00 -14.40
CA ASP A 157 -14.13 18.65 -15.69
C ASP A 157 -12.81 19.05 -16.34
N GLY A 158 -12.67 18.68 -17.62
CA GLY A 158 -11.48 18.99 -18.42
C GLY A 158 -10.25 18.13 -18.11
N GLN A 159 -10.35 17.11 -17.25
CA GLN A 159 -9.21 16.29 -16.85
C GLN A 159 -8.56 15.59 -18.07
N THR A 160 -9.36 14.96 -18.91
CA THR A 160 -8.87 14.25 -20.08
C THR A 160 -8.22 15.20 -21.09
N GLU A 161 -8.79 16.36 -21.36
CA GLU A 161 -8.24 17.36 -22.29
C GLU A 161 -6.90 17.90 -21.80
N ILE A 162 -6.79 18.22 -20.50
CA ILE A 162 -5.54 18.70 -19.90
C ILE A 162 -4.48 17.62 -19.98
N LEU A 163 -4.82 16.37 -19.59
CA LEU A 163 -3.92 15.24 -19.66
C LEU A 163 -3.36 15.05 -21.09
N ARG A 164 -4.25 15.03 -22.11
CA ARG A 164 -3.85 14.79 -23.50
C ARG A 164 -3.07 15.95 -24.12
N ALA A 165 -3.21 17.16 -23.59
CA ALA A 165 -2.38 18.29 -23.98
C ALA A 165 -0.91 18.13 -23.50
N VAL A 166 -0.69 17.48 -22.36
CA VAL A 166 0.65 17.19 -21.81
C VAL A 166 1.20 15.87 -22.37
N TYR A 167 0.39 14.82 -22.33
CA TYR A 167 0.73 13.46 -22.78
C TYR A 167 -0.27 12.96 -23.82
N PRO A 168 0.06 13.06 -25.11
CA PRO A 168 -0.86 12.66 -26.20
C PRO A 168 -1.21 11.16 -26.19
N THR A 169 -0.35 10.30 -25.66
CA THR A 169 -0.54 8.84 -25.62
C THR A 169 -0.35 8.26 -24.22
N ASP A 170 -0.93 7.09 -23.98
CA ASP A 170 -0.79 6.37 -22.70
C ASP A 170 0.64 5.89 -22.48
N GLU A 171 1.37 5.56 -23.55
CA GLU A 171 2.78 5.18 -23.49
C GLU A 171 3.65 6.33 -22.97
N ALA A 172 3.45 7.54 -23.50
CA ALA A 172 4.20 8.73 -23.07
C ALA A 172 3.91 9.07 -21.60
N LEU A 173 2.67 8.91 -21.14
CA LEU A 173 2.28 9.07 -19.75
C LEU A 173 2.93 8.01 -18.87
N ALA A 174 2.86 6.72 -19.27
CA ALA A 174 3.43 5.62 -18.50
C ALA A 174 4.95 5.77 -18.33
N ASP A 175 5.67 6.14 -19.39
CA ASP A 175 7.11 6.37 -19.36
C ASP A 175 7.48 7.53 -18.42
N ALA A 176 6.69 8.61 -18.42
CA ALA A 176 6.90 9.76 -17.54
C ALA A 176 6.65 9.39 -16.06
N ILE A 177 5.58 8.65 -15.78
CA ILE A 177 5.29 8.14 -14.42
C ILE A 177 6.43 7.22 -13.94
N ALA A 178 6.86 6.24 -14.78
CA ALA A 178 7.97 5.37 -14.42
C ALA A 178 9.24 6.15 -14.10
N ALA A 179 9.57 7.17 -14.90
CA ALA A 179 10.74 8.03 -14.68
C ALA A 179 10.62 8.82 -13.36
N ALA A 180 9.44 9.38 -13.07
CA ALA A 180 9.20 10.11 -11.82
C ALA A 180 9.34 9.19 -10.60
N TYR A 181 8.80 7.97 -10.65
CA TYR A 181 8.95 6.98 -9.57
C TYR A 181 10.41 6.56 -9.39
N ARG A 182 11.17 6.29 -10.47
CA ARG A 182 12.61 6.01 -10.38
C ARG A 182 13.35 7.13 -9.65
N GLN A 183 13.01 8.39 -9.91
CA GLN A 183 13.60 9.53 -9.23
C GLN A 183 13.28 9.51 -7.72
N VAL A 184 12.01 9.33 -7.34
CA VAL A 184 11.60 9.27 -5.92
C VAL A 184 12.29 8.09 -5.22
N ILE A 185 12.31 6.89 -5.84
CA ILE A 185 12.95 5.70 -5.28
C ILE A 185 14.45 5.93 -5.08
N ALA A 186 15.13 6.53 -6.07
CA ALA A 186 16.56 6.84 -5.97
C ALA A 186 16.84 7.84 -4.84
N ASP A 187 15.98 8.85 -4.63
CA ASP A 187 16.15 9.82 -3.56
C ASP A 187 15.83 9.22 -2.19
N LEU A 188 14.83 8.34 -2.09
CA LEU A 188 14.58 7.53 -0.88
C LEU A 188 15.78 6.63 -0.57
N TYR A 189 16.36 5.95 -1.57
CA TYR A 189 17.54 5.11 -1.38
C TYR A 189 18.74 5.93 -0.88
N LYS A 190 19.02 7.09 -1.46
CA LYS A 190 20.06 8.04 -0.99
C LYS A 190 19.80 8.51 0.44
N ALA A 191 18.52 8.66 0.83
CA ALA A 191 18.14 8.98 2.21
C ALA A 191 18.30 7.81 3.20
N GLY A 192 18.72 6.63 2.73
CA GLY A 192 18.94 5.44 3.54
C GLY A 192 17.81 4.40 3.48
N CYS A 193 16.80 4.59 2.64
CA CYS A 193 15.71 3.62 2.49
C CYS A 193 16.22 2.30 1.91
N ARG A 194 15.80 1.18 2.54
CA ARG A 194 16.09 -0.18 2.09
C ARG A 194 14.84 -1.05 2.03
N ASN A 195 13.67 -0.44 2.29
CA ASN A 195 12.39 -1.14 2.29
C ASN A 195 11.30 -0.19 1.76
N ILE A 196 10.84 -0.46 0.54
CA ILE A 196 9.73 0.26 -0.10
C ILE A 196 8.58 -0.74 -0.30
N GLN A 197 7.36 -0.30 -0.09
CA GLN A 197 6.16 -1.05 -0.41
C GLN A 197 5.32 -0.25 -1.40
N PHE A 198 5.02 -0.86 -2.54
CA PHE A 198 3.97 -0.41 -3.45
C PHE A 198 2.62 -0.87 -2.93
N ASP A 199 1.68 0.06 -2.76
CA ASP A 199 0.30 -0.26 -2.46
C ASP A 199 -0.51 -0.15 -3.75
N ASP A 200 -1.18 -1.24 -4.15
CA ASP A 200 -1.80 -1.38 -5.46
C ASP A 200 -3.21 -1.97 -5.36
N CYS A 201 -4.21 -1.10 -5.40
CA CYS A 201 -5.62 -1.49 -5.44
C CYS A 201 -6.11 -1.82 -6.86
N THR A 202 -5.34 -1.51 -7.91
CA THR A 202 -5.75 -1.78 -9.30
C THR A 202 -5.89 -3.28 -9.54
N TRP A 203 -4.99 -4.08 -9.01
CA TRP A 203 -5.08 -5.54 -9.08
C TRP A 203 -6.34 -6.09 -8.42
N GLY A 204 -6.74 -5.51 -7.26
CA GLY A 204 -7.96 -5.91 -6.55
C GLY A 204 -9.21 -5.71 -7.40
N MET A 205 -9.29 -4.62 -8.15
CA MET A 205 -10.39 -4.35 -9.09
C MET A 205 -10.47 -5.42 -10.20
N HIS A 206 -9.32 -5.87 -10.72
CA HIS A 206 -9.28 -6.89 -11.78
C HIS A 206 -9.52 -8.31 -11.28
N CYS A 207 -9.50 -8.55 -9.97
CA CYS A 207 -9.96 -9.80 -9.36
C CYS A 207 -11.49 -9.93 -9.40
N ASP A 208 -12.22 -8.80 -9.41
CA ASP A 208 -13.68 -8.78 -9.38
C ASP A 208 -14.26 -8.88 -10.79
N THR A 209 -14.47 -10.12 -11.26
CA THR A 209 -15.02 -10.39 -12.59
C THR A 209 -16.47 -9.90 -12.74
N THR A 210 -17.23 -9.81 -11.64
CA THR A 210 -18.59 -9.27 -11.63
C THR A 210 -18.58 -7.78 -11.87
N PHE A 211 -17.74 -7.04 -11.12
CA PHE A 211 -17.55 -5.62 -11.31
C PHE A 211 -17.02 -5.31 -12.72
N ALA A 212 -16.00 -6.05 -13.18
CA ALA A 212 -15.44 -5.87 -14.53
C ALA A 212 -16.53 -6.00 -15.61
N ALA A 213 -17.40 -7.00 -15.50
CA ALA A 213 -18.53 -7.19 -16.43
C ALA A 213 -19.55 -6.04 -16.36
N GLN A 214 -19.84 -5.52 -15.15
CA GLN A 214 -20.76 -4.39 -14.95
C GLN A 214 -20.28 -3.11 -15.64
N ILE A 215 -18.98 -2.84 -15.62
CA ILE A 215 -18.38 -1.69 -16.30
C ILE A 215 -17.99 -1.97 -17.76
N GLY A 216 -18.36 -3.15 -18.29
CA GLY A 216 -18.20 -3.52 -19.71
C GLY A 216 -16.78 -3.94 -20.11
N LEU A 217 -15.89 -4.22 -19.17
CA LEU A 217 -14.56 -4.76 -19.47
C LEU A 217 -14.65 -6.21 -19.94
N LYS A 218 -13.96 -6.50 -21.03
CA LYS A 218 -13.83 -7.85 -21.59
C LYS A 218 -12.51 -8.48 -21.09
N PRO A 219 -12.37 -9.81 -21.15
CA PRO A 219 -11.12 -10.49 -20.79
C PRO A 219 -9.88 -9.93 -21.49
N ASP A 220 -9.98 -9.58 -22.78
CA ASP A 220 -8.87 -8.98 -23.56
C ASP A 220 -8.49 -7.57 -23.03
N ASP A 221 -9.45 -6.83 -22.50
CA ASP A 221 -9.19 -5.50 -21.92
C ASP A 221 -8.48 -5.66 -20.57
N ILE A 222 -8.93 -6.59 -19.74
CA ILE A 222 -8.28 -6.93 -18.47
C ILE A 222 -6.83 -7.38 -18.73
N GLN A 223 -6.61 -8.24 -19.71
CA GLN A 223 -5.26 -8.66 -20.11
C GLN A 223 -4.36 -7.46 -20.42
N LYS A 224 -4.80 -6.54 -21.29
CA LYS A 224 -4.02 -5.37 -21.68
C LYS A 224 -3.69 -4.48 -20.49
N ILE A 225 -4.66 -4.27 -19.58
CA ILE A 225 -4.47 -3.47 -18.35
C ILE A 225 -3.45 -4.15 -17.44
N CYS A 226 -3.55 -5.48 -17.25
CA CYS A 226 -2.58 -6.23 -16.44
C CYS A 226 -1.16 -6.18 -17.06
N GLU A 227 -1.04 -6.30 -18.38
CA GLU A 227 0.25 -6.19 -19.08
C GLU A 227 0.85 -4.78 -18.94
N LEU A 228 0.02 -3.73 -19.04
CA LEU A 228 0.44 -2.36 -18.77
C LEU A 228 0.89 -2.19 -17.30
N GLY A 229 0.13 -2.71 -16.34
CA GLY A 229 0.45 -2.65 -14.91
C GLY A 229 1.81 -3.25 -14.60
N VAL A 230 2.05 -4.48 -15.04
CA VAL A 230 3.37 -5.14 -14.88
C VAL A 230 4.48 -4.34 -15.54
N ARG A 231 4.28 -3.89 -16.79
CA ARG A 231 5.28 -3.11 -17.51
C ARG A 231 5.63 -1.82 -16.78
N LEU A 232 4.63 -1.09 -16.31
CA LEU A 232 4.82 0.20 -15.65
C LEU A 232 5.46 0.04 -14.26
N ASN A 233 4.95 -0.89 -13.44
CA ASN A 233 5.52 -1.16 -12.12
C ASN A 233 6.98 -1.63 -12.24
N ASN A 234 7.28 -2.56 -13.16
CA ASN A 234 8.65 -3.03 -13.39
C ASN A 234 9.57 -1.93 -13.91
N ALA A 235 9.11 -1.07 -14.84
CA ALA A 235 9.91 0.04 -15.35
C ALA A 235 10.26 1.07 -14.26
N ALA A 236 9.42 1.23 -13.23
CA ALA A 236 9.71 2.12 -12.11
C ALA A 236 10.78 1.60 -11.15
N ILE A 237 11.00 0.28 -11.13
CA ILE A 237 11.96 -0.39 -10.25
C ILE A 237 13.14 -1.00 -11.01
N GLU A 238 13.26 -0.71 -12.30
CA GLU A 238 14.39 -1.15 -13.12
C GLU A 238 15.71 -0.54 -12.59
N ASP A 239 16.78 -1.33 -12.61
CA ASP A 239 18.13 -0.93 -12.19
C ASP A 239 18.26 -0.47 -10.73
N GLN A 240 17.33 -0.85 -9.84
CA GLN A 240 17.46 -0.55 -8.42
C GLN A 240 18.55 -1.42 -7.76
N PRO A 241 19.22 -0.90 -6.72
CA PRO A 241 20.23 -1.67 -5.98
C PRO A 241 19.66 -2.94 -5.35
N ASP A 242 20.43 -4.03 -5.36
CA ASP A 242 20.03 -5.35 -4.86
C ASP A 242 19.66 -5.35 -3.36
N ASP A 243 20.22 -4.41 -2.58
CA ASP A 243 19.95 -4.25 -1.16
C ASP A 243 18.67 -3.44 -0.86
N LEU A 244 17.98 -2.94 -1.89
CA LEU A 244 16.67 -2.31 -1.77
C LEU A 244 15.56 -3.36 -1.94
N ALA A 245 14.84 -3.66 -0.86
CA ALA A 245 13.65 -4.50 -0.95
C ALA A 245 12.46 -3.65 -1.45
N ILE A 246 11.89 -4.02 -2.58
CA ILE A 246 10.65 -3.44 -3.10
C ILE A 246 9.58 -4.53 -3.09
N ASN A 247 8.48 -4.28 -2.40
CA ASN A 247 7.37 -5.21 -2.20
C ASN A 247 6.10 -4.62 -2.80
N THR A 248 5.12 -5.47 -3.09
CA THR A 248 3.80 -5.04 -3.57
C THR A 248 2.72 -5.53 -2.61
N HIS A 249 1.87 -4.62 -2.13
CA HIS A 249 0.65 -4.96 -1.40
C HIS A 249 -0.56 -4.82 -2.30
N VAL A 250 -1.36 -5.87 -2.35
CA VAL A 250 -2.61 -5.92 -3.14
C VAL A 250 -3.81 -5.98 -2.21
N CYS A 251 -4.61 -4.93 -2.27
CA CYS A 251 -5.83 -4.76 -1.48
C CYS A 251 -7.07 -4.80 -2.38
N ARG A 252 -8.21 -5.15 -1.81
CA ARG A 252 -9.54 -5.04 -2.46
C ARG A 252 -10.36 -3.86 -1.94
N GLY A 253 -9.66 -2.84 -1.48
CA GLY A 253 -10.25 -1.68 -0.83
C GLY A 253 -10.31 -1.83 0.70
N ASN A 254 -9.98 -0.74 1.37
CA ASN A 254 -10.00 -0.65 2.83
C ASN A 254 -10.33 0.77 3.25
N TYR A 255 -11.60 1.03 3.50
CA TYR A 255 -12.10 2.33 3.92
C TYR A 255 -13.16 2.16 4.99
N HIS A 256 -12.93 2.76 6.18
CA HIS A 256 -13.87 2.77 7.30
C HIS A 256 -14.49 1.38 7.58
N SER A 257 -13.64 0.32 7.58
CA SER A 257 -13.99 -1.10 7.78
C SER A 257 -14.80 -1.75 6.64
N THR A 258 -14.92 -1.11 5.47
CA THR A 258 -15.55 -1.72 4.30
C THR A 258 -14.55 -1.99 3.17
N TYR A 259 -14.98 -2.59 2.08
CA TYR A 259 -14.19 -2.97 0.90
C TYR A 259 -14.86 -2.47 -0.38
N ALA A 260 -14.11 -2.46 -1.48
CA ALA A 260 -14.62 -2.07 -2.80
C ALA A 260 -14.85 -3.27 -3.72
N PHE A 261 -13.96 -4.27 -3.69
CA PHE A 261 -13.93 -5.38 -4.65
C PHE A 261 -13.88 -6.73 -3.95
N GLU A 262 -14.23 -7.80 -4.70
CA GLU A 262 -14.12 -9.18 -4.28
C GLU A 262 -13.60 -10.08 -5.42
N GLY A 263 -13.31 -11.34 -5.15
CA GLY A 263 -12.82 -12.30 -6.14
C GLY A 263 -11.44 -12.85 -5.82
N SER A 264 -11.13 -14.02 -6.40
CA SER A 264 -9.83 -14.68 -6.29
C SER A 264 -8.76 -13.93 -7.09
N TYR A 265 -7.49 -14.25 -6.84
CA TYR A 265 -6.37 -13.73 -7.62
C TYR A 265 -6.19 -14.39 -8.99
N ASP A 266 -6.99 -15.44 -9.34
CA ASP A 266 -6.82 -16.20 -10.56
C ASP A 266 -6.75 -15.37 -11.85
N PRO A 267 -7.60 -14.32 -12.05
CA PRO A 267 -7.56 -13.52 -13.27
C PRO A 267 -6.25 -12.77 -13.49
N ILE A 268 -5.51 -12.47 -12.41
CA ILE A 268 -4.31 -11.63 -12.45
C ILE A 268 -3.01 -12.40 -12.16
N ALA A 269 -3.10 -13.64 -11.67
CA ALA A 269 -1.96 -14.40 -11.16
C ALA A 269 -0.82 -14.55 -12.17
N LEU A 270 -1.13 -14.85 -13.44
CA LEU A 270 -0.14 -14.98 -14.53
C LEU A 270 0.59 -13.66 -14.88
N TYR A 271 0.07 -12.54 -14.44
CA TYR A 271 0.68 -11.21 -14.62
C TYR A 271 1.41 -10.79 -13.36
N LEU A 272 0.68 -10.55 -12.28
CA LEU A 272 1.22 -10.07 -11.03
C LEU A 272 2.28 -11.04 -10.46
N PHE A 273 1.90 -12.28 -10.16
CA PHE A 273 2.76 -13.22 -9.45
C PHE A 273 3.90 -13.75 -10.28
N ALA A 274 3.67 -13.96 -11.59
CA ALA A 274 4.68 -14.51 -12.47
C ALA A 274 5.64 -13.46 -13.04
N LYS A 275 5.25 -12.18 -13.16
CA LYS A 275 5.99 -11.21 -13.97
C LYS A 275 6.39 -9.93 -13.24
N GLU A 276 5.71 -9.53 -12.14
CA GLU A 276 6.12 -8.33 -11.41
C GLU A 276 7.40 -8.59 -10.62
N ASN A 277 8.35 -7.67 -10.70
CA ASN A 277 9.69 -7.81 -10.09
C ASN A 277 9.73 -7.48 -8.59
N ALA A 278 8.58 -7.42 -7.92
CA ALA A 278 8.52 -7.27 -6.48
C ALA A 278 9.25 -8.42 -5.76
N ARG A 279 9.87 -8.13 -4.61
CA ARG A 279 10.50 -9.13 -3.74
C ARG A 279 9.48 -9.98 -3.00
N ALA A 280 8.41 -9.35 -2.51
CA ALA A 280 7.34 -10.00 -1.78
C ALA A 280 5.98 -9.43 -2.17
N PHE A 281 4.97 -10.29 -2.11
CA PHE A 281 3.58 -9.93 -2.30
C PHE A 281 2.82 -10.00 -0.98
N TYR A 282 2.26 -8.89 -0.52
CA TYR A 282 1.39 -8.78 0.66
C TYR A 282 -0.05 -8.90 0.18
N LEU A 283 -0.66 -10.04 0.46
CA LEU A 283 -1.91 -10.45 -0.18
C LEU A 283 -3.05 -10.57 0.84
N GLU A 284 -4.20 -10.00 0.51
CA GLU A 284 -5.42 -10.10 1.30
C GLU A 284 -6.06 -11.48 1.16
N PHE A 285 -6.15 -12.21 2.29
CA PHE A 285 -6.78 -13.52 2.40
C PHE A 285 -7.58 -13.70 3.71
N ASP A 286 -8.03 -12.62 4.33
CA ASP A 286 -8.70 -12.64 5.64
C ASP A 286 -10.09 -13.29 5.62
N THR A 287 -10.78 -13.26 4.48
CA THR A 287 -12.14 -13.78 4.34
C THR A 287 -12.29 -14.60 3.06
N PRO A 288 -13.37 -15.42 2.93
CA PRO A 288 -13.67 -16.15 1.69
C PRO A 288 -13.84 -15.27 0.45
N ARG A 289 -14.07 -13.97 0.61
CA ARG A 289 -14.15 -12.96 -0.46
C ARG A 289 -12.89 -12.96 -1.34
N ALA A 290 -11.74 -13.27 -0.76
CA ALA A 290 -10.45 -13.28 -1.48
C ALA A 290 -10.19 -14.58 -2.28
N GLY A 291 -11.06 -15.59 -2.19
CA GLY A 291 -10.85 -16.91 -2.80
C GLY A 291 -9.89 -17.80 -2.01
N GLY A 292 -9.45 -18.88 -2.65
CA GLY A 292 -8.46 -19.82 -2.13
C GLY A 292 -7.02 -19.45 -2.46
N PHE A 293 -6.08 -20.37 -2.18
CA PHE A 293 -4.65 -20.19 -2.38
C PHE A 293 -4.12 -20.75 -3.71
N GLU A 294 -4.97 -21.30 -4.56
CA GLU A 294 -4.59 -21.97 -5.81
C GLU A 294 -3.77 -21.07 -6.73
N SER A 295 -4.12 -19.79 -6.78
CA SER A 295 -3.42 -18.76 -7.55
C SER A 295 -1.95 -18.58 -7.16
N LEU A 296 -1.58 -18.92 -5.91
CA LEU A 296 -0.20 -18.86 -5.43
C LEU A 296 0.73 -19.83 -6.16
N ALA A 297 0.20 -20.85 -6.86
CA ALA A 297 1.00 -21.72 -7.73
C ALA A 297 1.72 -20.96 -8.85
N HIS A 298 1.33 -19.71 -9.13
CA HIS A 298 1.96 -18.85 -10.14
C HIS A 298 3.03 -17.91 -9.56
N ILE A 299 3.30 -17.96 -8.24
CA ILE A 299 4.38 -17.17 -7.64
C ILE A 299 5.72 -17.60 -8.25
N ALA A 300 6.45 -16.65 -8.79
CA ALA A 300 7.77 -16.91 -9.37
C ALA A 300 8.77 -17.35 -8.30
N ASP A 301 9.72 -18.19 -8.69
CA ASP A 301 10.75 -18.74 -7.80
C ASP A 301 11.51 -17.61 -7.06
N GLY A 302 11.79 -17.84 -5.78
CA GLY A 302 12.54 -16.90 -4.93
C GLY A 302 11.73 -15.73 -4.38
N LYS A 303 10.46 -15.56 -4.75
CA LYS A 303 9.56 -14.55 -4.19
C LYS A 303 8.98 -14.99 -2.85
N TYR A 304 8.61 -14.00 -2.04
CA TYR A 304 7.94 -14.22 -0.76
C TYR A 304 6.45 -13.88 -0.86
N VAL A 305 5.64 -14.51 -0.02
CA VAL A 305 4.22 -14.17 0.16
C VAL A 305 3.95 -13.84 1.62
N VAL A 306 3.43 -12.66 1.86
CA VAL A 306 2.96 -12.24 3.17
C VAL A 306 1.44 -12.41 3.19
N LEU A 307 0.99 -13.43 3.93
CA LEU A 307 -0.40 -13.81 4.02
C LEU A 307 -1.16 -12.86 4.95
N GLY A 308 -2.02 -12.04 4.41
CA GLY A 308 -2.92 -11.15 5.13
C GLY A 308 -4.13 -11.92 5.65
N LEU A 309 -3.96 -12.72 6.70
CA LEU A 309 -5.00 -13.62 7.24
C LEU A 309 -5.78 -13.04 8.43
N VAL A 310 -5.29 -11.94 9.02
CA VAL A 310 -5.92 -11.26 10.15
C VAL A 310 -6.59 -10.00 9.66
N THR A 311 -7.92 -9.89 9.81
CA THR A 311 -8.64 -8.72 9.29
C THR A 311 -8.33 -7.46 10.07
N SER A 312 -8.13 -6.34 9.37
CA SER A 312 -8.06 -5.00 9.95
C SER A 312 -9.42 -4.27 9.93
N LYS A 313 -10.50 -4.95 9.51
CA LYS A 313 -11.84 -4.36 9.35
C LYS A 313 -12.78 -4.64 10.53
N GLN A 314 -12.51 -5.66 11.32
CA GLN A 314 -13.36 -6.11 12.43
C GLN A 314 -12.55 -6.25 13.72
N PRO A 315 -13.10 -5.91 14.90
CA PRO A 315 -12.37 -5.94 16.17
C PRO A 315 -12.10 -7.35 16.70
N GLY A 316 -12.94 -8.34 16.36
CA GLY A 316 -12.82 -9.71 16.84
C GLY A 316 -11.49 -10.35 16.42
N LEU A 317 -10.82 -11.04 17.36
CA LEU A 317 -9.60 -11.79 17.06
C LEU A 317 -9.95 -13.09 16.33
N GLU A 318 -9.14 -13.45 15.35
CA GLU A 318 -9.20 -14.72 14.65
C GLU A 318 -8.76 -15.87 15.58
N ASP A 319 -9.31 -17.06 15.32
CA ASP A 319 -8.85 -18.27 15.99
C ASP A 319 -7.47 -18.69 15.47
N LYS A 320 -6.49 -18.83 16.38
CA LYS A 320 -5.10 -19.14 16.04
C LYS A 320 -4.94 -20.42 15.23
N GLU A 321 -5.66 -21.48 15.62
CA GLU A 321 -5.56 -22.78 14.94
C GLU A 321 -6.11 -22.69 13.54
N THR A 322 -7.16 -21.92 13.31
CA THR A 322 -7.70 -21.62 11.98
C THR A 322 -6.68 -20.88 11.13
N VAL A 323 -6.01 -19.84 11.66
CA VAL A 323 -4.98 -19.11 10.91
C VAL A 323 -3.78 -20.02 10.58
N LYS A 324 -3.30 -20.83 11.53
CA LYS A 324 -2.22 -21.81 11.29
C LYS A 324 -2.60 -22.86 10.26
N ALA A 325 -3.83 -23.36 10.26
CA ALA A 325 -4.32 -24.29 9.25
C ALA A 325 -4.31 -23.66 7.85
N ARG A 326 -4.67 -22.37 7.73
CA ARG A 326 -4.61 -21.63 6.47
C ARG A 326 -3.18 -21.37 6.00
N ILE A 327 -2.23 -21.12 6.90
CA ILE A 327 -0.79 -21.05 6.55
C ILE A 327 -0.32 -22.39 5.99
N ALA A 328 -0.70 -23.51 6.65
CA ALA A 328 -0.38 -24.86 6.18
C ALA A 328 -1.05 -25.20 4.83
N GLU A 329 -2.22 -24.67 4.53
CA GLU A 329 -2.86 -24.77 3.23
C GLU A 329 -2.08 -24.01 2.15
N ALA A 330 -1.72 -22.75 2.41
CA ALA A 330 -0.91 -21.92 1.50
C ALA A 330 0.46 -22.55 1.23
N SER A 331 1.04 -23.27 2.20
CA SER A 331 2.34 -23.95 2.07
C SER A 331 2.35 -25.11 1.07
N LYS A 332 1.20 -25.52 0.56
CA LYS A 332 1.10 -26.48 -0.55
C LYS A 332 1.50 -25.87 -1.90
N TYR A 333 1.47 -24.54 -2.01
CA TYR A 333 1.73 -23.77 -3.24
C TYR A 333 3.06 -23.00 -3.17
N VAL A 334 3.38 -22.44 -2.00
CA VAL A 334 4.62 -21.68 -1.75
C VAL A 334 5.33 -22.28 -0.54
N PRO A 335 6.63 -22.60 -0.63
CA PRO A 335 7.38 -23.17 0.50
C PRO A 335 7.19 -22.37 1.79
N LEU A 336 7.05 -23.05 2.94
CA LEU A 336 6.78 -22.40 4.24
C LEU A 336 7.83 -21.36 4.62
N ASP A 337 9.08 -21.54 4.21
CA ASP A 337 10.17 -20.59 4.41
C ASP A 337 10.08 -19.35 3.50
N HIS A 338 9.19 -19.33 2.54
CA HIS A 338 8.82 -18.17 1.72
C HIS A 338 7.48 -17.54 2.12
N LEU A 339 6.83 -18.04 3.18
CA LEU A 339 5.59 -17.49 3.72
C LEU A 339 5.84 -16.63 4.95
N CYS A 340 5.08 -15.56 5.09
CA CYS A 340 5.02 -14.67 6.22
C CYS A 340 3.57 -14.37 6.58
N LEU A 341 3.32 -13.71 7.70
CA LEU A 341 1.98 -13.37 8.17
C LEU A 341 1.87 -11.86 8.46
N SER A 342 0.73 -11.26 8.10
CA SER A 342 0.38 -9.88 8.43
C SER A 342 -1.13 -9.72 8.63
N PRO A 343 -1.59 -8.56 9.14
CA PRO A 343 -2.95 -8.11 8.90
C PRO A 343 -3.20 -8.00 7.39
N GLN A 344 -4.47 -8.15 6.99
CA GLN A 344 -4.83 -8.18 5.55
C GLN A 344 -4.58 -6.85 4.84
N CYS A 345 -4.62 -5.73 5.55
CA CYS A 345 -4.32 -4.38 5.09
C CYS A 345 -3.79 -3.54 6.27
N GLY A 346 -3.51 -2.25 6.06
CA GLY A 346 -3.35 -1.30 7.14
C GLY A 346 -4.66 -1.05 7.91
N PHE A 347 -4.59 -0.39 9.04
CA PHE A 347 -5.76 -0.07 9.86
C PHE A 347 -6.42 1.26 9.49
N ALA A 348 -5.76 2.09 8.69
CA ALA A 348 -6.27 3.40 8.29
C ALA A 348 -5.66 3.87 6.97
N SER A 349 -6.16 3.36 5.85
CA SER A 349 -5.74 3.77 4.49
C SER A 349 -6.13 5.22 4.16
N CYS A 350 -7.16 5.75 4.82
CA CYS A 350 -7.50 7.16 4.86
C CYS A 350 -7.50 7.64 6.32
N GLU A 351 -7.47 8.94 6.54
CA GLU A 351 -7.37 9.51 7.90
C GLU A 351 -8.53 9.15 8.84
N ILE A 352 -9.71 8.86 8.28
CA ILE A 352 -10.86 8.40 9.06
C ILE A 352 -10.56 7.09 9.81
N GLY A 353 -9.78 6.18 9.20
CA GLY A 353 -9.43 4.87 9.76
C GLY A 353 -10.58 3.87 9.77
N ASN A 354 -10.26 2.64 10.15
CA ASN A 354 -11.24 1.56 10.34
C ASN A 354 -11.96 1.69 11.69
N LYS A 355 -13.11 1.03 11.83
CA LYS A 355 -13.98 1.05 13.02
C LYS A 355 -13.45 0.12 14.12
N LEU A 356 -12.19 0.30 14.50
CA LEU A 356 -11.51 -0.37 15.59
C LEU A 356 -10.96 0.66 16.58
N THR A 357 -10.76 0.25 17.82
CA THR A 357 -9.98 1.03 18.78
C THR A 357 -8.48 0.80 18.58
N GLU A 358 -7.66 1.64 19.19
CA GLU A 358 -6.21 1.46 19.17
C GLU A 358 -5.82 0.14 19.90
N GLU A 359 -6.49 -0.20 20.98
CA GLU A 359 -6.25 -1.44 21.73
C GLU A 359 -6.56 -2.68 20.88
N GLU A 360 -7.65 -2.66 20.12
CA GLU A 360 -8.02 -3.74 19.20
C GLU A 360 -7.02 -3.87 18.06
N GLN A 361 -6.53 -2.76 17.51
CA GLN A 361 -5.45 -2.74 16.51
C GLN A 361 -4.20 -3.45 17.06
N TRP A 362 -3.74 -3.10 18.27
CA TRP A 362 -2.56 -3.72 18.87
C TRP A 362 -2.78 -5.18 19.26
N ALA A 363 -3.99 -5.56 19.67
CA ALA A 363 -4.36 -6.96 19.91
C ALA A 363 -4.25 -7.82 18.64
N LYS A 364 -4.67 -7.30 17.47
CA LYS A 364 -4.48 -7.94 16.16
C LYS A 364 -3.00 -8.16 15.83
N ILE A 365 -2.16 -7.15 16.05
CA ILE A 365 -0.71 -7.26 15.82
C ILE A 365 -0.08 -8.28 16.79
N ALA A 366 -0.48 -8.29 18.03
CA ALA A 366 -0.01 -9.28 19.01
C ALA A 366 -0.39 -10.72 18.60
N LEU A 367 -1.61 -10.92 18.07
CA LEU A 367 -2.05 -12.21 17.53
C LEU A 367 -1.17 -12.65 16.35
N VAL A 368 -0.86 -11.76 15.40
CA VAL A 368 0.04 -12.04 14.27
C VAL A 368 1.43 -12.45 14.78
N GLN A 369 1.98 -11.74 15.77
CA GLN A 369 3.27 -12.04 16.39
C GLN A 369 3.28 -13.43 17.04
N GLU A 370 2.24 -13.73 17.80
CA GLU A 370 2.13 -15.01 18.50
C GLU A 370 2.08 -16.18 17.52
N ILE A 371 1.23 -16.08 16.50
CA ILE A 371 1.11 -17.11 15.46
C ILE A 371 2.44 -17.25 14.68
N ALA A 372 3.07 -16.13 14.29
CA ALA A 372 4.33 -16.18 13.57
C ALA A 372 5.42 -16.89 14.38
N LYS A 373 5.49 -16.63 15.68
CA LYS A 373 6.41 -17.32 16.59
C LYS A 373 6.11 -18.83 16.72
N GLU A 374 4.83 -19.21 16.74
CA GLU A 374 4.45 -20.63 16.82
C GLU A 374 4.74 -21.41 15.53
N VAL A 375 4.66 -20.75 14.37
CA VAL A 375 4.84 -21.40 13.05
C VAL A 375 6.29 -21.44 12.61
N TRP A 376 7.05 -20.37 12.87
CA TRP A 376 8.43 -20.25 12.35
C TRP A 376 9.53 -20.19 13.42
N GLY A 377 9.18 -20.08 14.71
CA GLY A 377 10.14 -20.06 15.83
C GLY A 377 10.53 -18.65 16.22
#